data_cdc0232d5a0d19fc644734e36162fd29
#
_entry.id   cdc0232d5a0d19fc644734e36162fd29
#
_cell.length_a   1.000
_cell.length_b   1.000
_cell.length_c   1.000
_cell.angle_alpha   90.00
_cell.angle_beta   90.00
_cell.angle_gamma   90.00
#
_symmetry.space_group_name_H-M   'P 1'
#
loop_
_entity.id
_entity.type
_entity.pdbx_description
1 polymer ?
#
loop_
_entity_poly.entity_id
_entity_poly.type
_entity_poly.pdbx_seq_one_letter_code
_entity_poly.pdbx_strand_id
1 'polypeptide(L)'
;SSLKGYNTFNQEVAEREGFADNYKDVPVMNINRILEENCTKAPDIIDIDTESMDFEILEALDTERFRVKLICVEVWGREAEFSQMMEKKGYVHYMSTIENTLYIAKETAEQLRNRRIR
;
A
#
# COMPACT_ATOMS: atom_id res chain seq x y z
N SER A 1 1.92 4.42 -17.27
CA SER A 1 1.18 3.80 -18.34
C SER A 1 0.48 4.87 -19.16
N SER A 2 0.23 4.53 -20.39
CA SER A 2 -0.56 5.40 -21.23
C SER A 2 -1.94 5.63 -20.65
N LEU A 3 -2.34 4.79 -19.74
CA LEU A 3 -3.61 4.89 -19.06
C LEU A 3 -3.60 5.93 -17.96
N LYS A 4 -2.43 6.45 -17.63
CA LYS A 4 -2.26 7.68 -16.86
C LYS A 4 -3.25 7.87 -15.74
N GLY A 5 -3.07 7.18 -14.69
CA GLY A 5 -3.95 7.30 -13.55
C GLY A 5 -5.18 6.44 -13.60
N TYR A 6 -5.44 5.78 -14.70
CA TYR A 6 -6.50 4.80 -14.70
C TYR A 6 -6.02 3.56 -14.00
N ASN A 7 -6.85 3.10 -13.12
CA ASN A 7 -6.60 1.88 -12.39
C ASN A 7 -7.51 0.80 -12.96
N THR A 8 -6.96 -0.04 -13.81
CA THR A 8 -7.74 -1.07 -14.46
C THR A 8 -8.12 -2.23 -13.53
N PHE A 9 -7.71 -2.16 -12.27
CA PHE A 9 -8.18 -3.12 -11.28
C PHE A 9 -9.63 -2.88 -10.89
N ASN A 10 -10.17 -1.71 -11.15
CA ASN A 10 -11.57 -1.42 -10.90
C ASN A 10 -12.37 -1.69 -12.15
N GLN A 11 -13.25 -2.69 -12.11
CA GLN A 11 -14.01 -3.12 -13.26
C GLN A 11 -14.92 -2.03 -13.82
N GLU A 12 -15.53 -1.24 -12.96
CA GLU A 12 -16.41 -0.16 -13.43
C GLU A 12 -15.64 0.88 -14.23
N VAL A 13 -14.45 1.24 -13.77
CA VAL A 13 -13.60 2.17 -14.48
C VAL A 13 -13.17 1.57 -15.81
N ALA A 14 -12.77 0.31 -15.80
CA ALA A 14 -12.34 -0.38 -17.01
C ALA A 14 -13.46 -0.42 -18.06
N GLU A 15 -14.67 -0.75 -17.64
CA GLU A 15 -15.81 -0.79 -18.55
C GLU A 15 -16.14 0.57 -19.14
N ARG A 16 -16.16 1.59 -18.28
CA ARG A 16 -16.47 2.95 -18.70
C ARG A 16 -15.45 3.50 -19.69
N GLU A 17 -14.19 3.12 -19.51
CA GLU A 17 -13.10 3.58 -20.37
C GLU A 17 -12.82 2.65 -21.53
N GLY A 18 -13.60 1.61 -21.72
CA GLY A 18 -13.43 0.69 -22.83
C GLY A 18 -12.36 -0.36 -22.62
N PHE A 19 -11.97 -0.62 -21.38
CA PHE A 19 -10.94 -1.59 -21.07
C PHE A 19 -11.46 -2.92 -20.54
N ALA A 20 -12.78 -3.14 -20.64
CA ALA A 20 -13.40 -4.33 -20.05
C ALA A 20 -12.79 -5.64 -20.56
N ASP A 21 -12.52 -5.72 -21.85
CA ASP A 21 -11.94 -6.92 -22.44
C ASP A 21 -10.52 -7.16 -21.96
N ASN A 22 -9.76 -6.08 -21.77
CA ASN A 22 -8.39 -6.16 -21.29
C ASN A 22 -8.31 -6.43 -19.80
N TYR A 23 -9.32 -6.02 -19.07
CA TYR A 23 -9.35 -6.20 -17.62
C TYR A 23 -9.18 -7.66 -17.22
N LYS A 24 -9.83 -8.55 -17.94
CA LYS A 24 -9.76 -9.99 -17.67
C LYS A 24 -8.41 -10.59 -18.02
N ASP A 25 -7.73 -9.98 -18.98
CA ASP A 25 -6.45 -10.49 -19.48
C ASP A 25 -5.26 -9.84 -18.81
N VAL A 26 -5.48 -8.77 -18.05
CA VAL A 26 -4.39 -8.13 -17.31
C VAL A 26 -4.02 -9.00 -16.12
N PRO A 27 -2.75 -9.48 -16.08
CA PRO A 27 -2.33 -10.27 -14.93
C PRO A 27 -2.33 -9.39 -13.69
N VAL A 28 -3.16 -9.76 -12.73
CA VAL A 28 -3.17 -9.08 -11.44
C VAL A 28 -2.01 -9.64 -10.65
N MET A 29 -0.89 -8.94 -10.66
CA MET A 29 0.27 -9.37 -9.90
C MET A 29 0.06 -9.05 -8.43
N ASN A 30 0.24 -10.04 -7.59
CA ASN A 30 0.25 -9.87 -6.14
C ASN A 30 1.43 -8.96 -5.78
N ILE A 31 1.22 -8.04 -4.86
CA ILE A 31 2.27 -7.11 -4.41
C ILE A 31 3.51 -7.86 -3.92
N ASN A 32 3.33 -8.98 -3.27
CA ASN A 32 4.45 -9.77 -2.76
C ASN A 32 5.32 -10.29 -3.91
N ARG A 33 4.69 -10.68 -5.00
CA ARG A 33 5.41 -11.16 -6.17
C ARG A 33 6.17 -10.03 -6.84
N ILE A 34 5.57 -8.86 -6.93
CA ILE A 34 6.24 -7.69 -7.47
C ILE A 34 7.50 -7.37 -6.67
N LEU A 35 7.38 -7.40 -5.36
CA LEU A 35 8.52 -7.15 -4.49
C LEU A 35 9.58 -8.24 -4.60
N GLU A 36 9.14 -9.50 -4.68
CA GLU A 36 10.05 -10.62 -4.84
C GLU A 36 10.86 -10.54 -6.11
N GLU A 37 10.24 -10.13 -7.21
CA GLU A 37 10.90 -10.07 -8.51
C GLU A 37 11.79 -8.84 -8.67
N ASN A 38 11.52 -7.77 -7.96
CA ASN A 38 12.19 -6.49 -8.17
C ASN A 38 13.09 -6.04 -7.02
N CYS A 39 13.02 -6.70 -5.87
CA CYS A 39 13.76 -6.27 -4.70
C CYS A 39 14.55 -7.43 -4.11
N THR A 40 15.81 -7.20 -3.79
CA THR A 40 16.63 -8.20 -3.10
C THR A 40 16.33 -8.21 -1.60
N LYS A 41 15.81 -7.10 -1.09
CA LYS A 41 15.37 -6.98 0.30
C LYS A 41 14.15 -6.07 0.34
N ALA A 42 13.46 -6.01 1.47
CA ALA A 42 12.30 -5.15 1.61
C ALA A 42 12.69 -3.69 1.37
N PRO A 43 11.92 -2.95 0.58
CA PRO A 43 12.15 -1.51 0.44
C PRO A 43 11.91 -0.80 1.77
N ASP A 44 12.55 0.33 1.97
CA ASP A 44 12.34 1.11 3.18
C ASP A 44 10.98 1.82 3.17
N ILE A 45 10.52 2.24 1.99
CA ILE A 45 9.28 3.00 1.85
C ILE A 45 8.49 2.42 0.69
N ILE A 46 7.18 2.28 0.88
CA ILE A 46 6.24 1.94 -0.18
C ILE A 46 5.16 3.00 -0.20
N ASP A 47 4.86 3.49 -1.39
CA ASP A 47 3.77 4.42 -1.64
C ASP A 47 2.75 3.70 -2.53
N ILE A 48 1.55 3.50 -2.02
CA ILE A 48 0.48 2.83 -2.75
C ILE A 48 -0.56 3.87 -3.14
N ASP A 49 -0.78 4.01 -4.44
CA ASP A 49 -1.73 4.98 -4.98
C ASP A 49 -2.43 4.32 -6.18
N THR A 50 -3.45 3.53 -5.90
CA THR A 50 -4.17 2.77 -6.93
C THR A 50 -5.60 3.24 -7.11
N GLU A 51 -5.97 4.33 -6.48
CA GLU A 51 -7.29 4.96 -6.55
C GLU A 51 -8.43 4.16 -5.93
N SER A 52 -8.37 2.85 -5.87
CA SER A 52 -9.46 2.08 -5.29
C SER A 52 -9.04 0.76 -4.70
N MET A 53 -7.78 0.36 -4.87
CA MET A 53 -7.31 -0.96 -4.45
C MET A 53 -6.29 -0.92 -3.32
N ASP A 54 -6.06 0.25 -2.74
CA ASP A 54 -5.01 0.43 -1.74
C ASP A 54 -5.19 -0.51 -0.55
N PHE A 55 -6.41 -0.62 -0.04
CA PHE A 55 -6.69 -1.48 1.10
C PHE A 55 -6.37 -2.95 0.79
N GLU A 56 -6.89 -3.42 -0.35
CA GLU A 56 -6.72 -4.82 -0.75
C GLU A 56 -5.26 -5.16 -1.02
N ILE A 57 -4.54 -4.26 -1.65
CA ILE A 57 -3.12 -4.46 -1.92
C ILE A 57 -2.34 -4.51 -0.61
N LEU A 58 -2.61 -3.58 0.29
CA LEU A 58 -1.91 -3.52 1.57
C LEU A 58 -2.27 -4.69 2.46
N GLU A 59 -3.54 -5.12 2.43
CA GLU A 59 -3.96 -6.29 3.16
C GLU A 59 -3.21 -7.55 2.70
N ALA A 60 -2.99 -7.66 1.38
CA ALA A 60 -2.29 -8.79 0.80
C ALA A 60 -0.77 -8.77 1.03
N LEU A 61 -0.22 -7.60 1.32
CA LEU A 61 1.22 -7.46 1.50
C LEU A 61 1.70 -8.31 2.69
N ASP A 62 2.66 -9.18 2.43
CA ASP A 62 3.28 -9.99 3.47
C ASP A 62 4.32 -9.14 4.21
N THR A 63 3.89 -8.50 5.28
CA THR A 63 4.73 -7.59 6.04
C THR A 63 5.69 -8.29 7.00
N GLU A 64 5.60 -9.60 7.12
CA GLU A 64 6.60 -10.36 7.84
C GLU A 64 7.80 -10.63 6.95
N ARG A 65 7.52 -10.98 5.69
CA ARG A 65 8.57 -11.22 4.70
C ARG A 65 9.19 -9.92 4.20
N PHE A 66 8.35 -8.95 3.90
CA PHE A 66 8.77 -7.63 3.41
C PHE A 66 8.47 -6.60 4.49
N ARG A 67 9.38 -6.46 5.43
CA ARG A 67 9.18 -5.57 6.56
C ARG A 67 9.55 -4.15 6.18
N VAL A 68 8.61 -3.49 5.50
CA VAL A 68 8.76 -2.11 5.06
C VAL A 68 8.70 -1.20 6.27
N LYS A 69 9.55 -0.18 6.31
CA LYS A 69 9.59 0.72 7.46
C LYS A 69 8.46 1.74 7.45
N LEU A 70 8.13 2.26 6.27
CA LEU A 70 7.13 3.31 6.12
C LEU A 70 6.23 3.01 4.93
N ILE A 71 4.93 3.09 5.13
CA ILE A 71 3.93 2.83 4.09
C ILE A 71 3.02 4.05 3.98
N CYS A 72 2.89 4.57 2.76
CA CYS A 72 2.03 5.71 2.45
C CYS A 72 0.85 5.22 1.62
N VAL A 73 -0.37 5.52 2.05
CA VAL A 73 -1.59 5.11 1.35
C VAL A 73 -2.66 6.19 1.44
N GLU A 74 -3.63 6.13 0.55
CA GLU A 74 -4.84 6.93 0.66
C GLU A 74 -5.92 6.10 1.35
N VAL A 75 -6.48 6.61 2.42
CA VAL A 75 -7.43 5.84 3.23
C VAL A 75 -8.89 6.21 2.97
N TRP A 76 -9.16 7.36 2.43
CA TRP A 76 -10.48 7.84 1.93
C TRP A 76 -11.69 7.27 2.68
N GLY A 77 -11.91 7.76 3.91
CA GLY A 77 -13.09 7.37 4.67
C GLY A 77 -13.04 5.97 5.26
N ARG A 78 -11.93 5.25 5.09
CA ARG A 78 -11.74 3.92 5.65
C ARG A 78 -10.65 3.91 6.71
N GLU A 79 -10.48 5.02 7.39
CA GLU A 79 -9.40 5.20 8.37
C GLU A 79 -9.40 4.11 9.44
N ALA A 80 -10.58 3.78 9.97
CA ALA A 80 -10.69 2.77 11.02
C ALA A 80 -10.28 1.38 10.51
N GLU A 81 -10.72 1.03 9.30
CA GLU A 81 -10.39 -0.26 8.70
C GLU A 81 -8.91 -0.40 8.43
N PHE A 82 -8.29 0.65 7.85
CA PHE A 82 -6.85 0.67 7.62
C PHE A 82 -6.08 0.56 8.92
N SER A 83 -6.47 1.32 9.93
CA SER A 83 -5.77 1.31 11.21
C SER A 83 -5.82 -0.05 11.90
N GLN A 84 -6.97 -0.71 11.87
CA GLN A 84 -7.10 -2.04 12.43
C GLN A 84 -6.22 -3.05 11.69
N MET A 85 -6.26 -3.02 10.37
CA MET A 85 -5.47 -3.91 9.56
C MET A 85 -3.98 -3.68 9.78
N MET A 86 -3.55 -2.43 9.79
CA MET A 86 -2.15 -2.08 9.98
C MET A 86 -1.66 -2.42 11.38
N GLU A 87 -2.50 -2.25 12.40
CA GLU A 87 -2.13 -2.64 13.75
C GLU A 87 -1.86 -4.13 13.84
N LYS A 88 -2.69 -4.95 13.19
CA LYS A 88 -2.47 -6.39 13.14
C LYS A 88 -1.15 -6.76 12.48
N LYS A 89 -0.71 -5.95 11.53
CA LYS A 89 0.56 -6.14 10.83
C LYS A 89 1.75 -5.57 11.60
N GLY A 90 1.50 -4.91 12.73
CA GLY A 90 2.57 -4.34 13.53
C GLY A 90 3.00 -2.95 13.10
N TYR A 91 2.07 -2.19 12.54
CA TYR A 91 2.29 -0.82 12.12
C TYR A 91 1.40 0.14 12.91
N VAL A 92 1.87 1.36 13.07
CA VAL A 92 1.11 2.41 13.75
C VAL A 92 1.05 3.64 12.86
N HIS A 93 0.03 4.43 13.10
CA HIS A 93 -0.13 5.70 12.38
C HIS A 93 1.03 6.62 12.72
N TYR A 94 1.63 7.21 11.68
CA TYR A 94 2.74 8.13 11.85
C TYR A 94 2.29 9.58 11.64
N MET A 95 1.70 9.87 10.49
CA MET A 95 1.16 11.19 10.19
C MET A 95 0.16 11.08 9.04
N SER A 96 -0.67 12.11 8.91
CA SER A 96 -1.60 12.22 7.79
C SER A 96 -1.49 13.59 7.17
N THR A 97 -1.62 13.61 5.84
CA THR A 97 -1.84 14.84 5.09
C THR A 97 -3.31 14.86 4.68
N ILE A 98 -3.69 15.80 3.82
CA ILE A 98 -5.08 15.88 3.35
C ILE A 98 -5.48 14.59 2.61
N GLU A 99 -4.60 14.02 1.84
CA GLU A 99 -4.91 12.87 0.99
C GLU A 99 -4.26 11.57 1.44
N ASN A 100 -3.15 11.65 2.14
CA ASN A 100 -2.33 10.48 2.43
C ASN A 100 -2.17 10.23 3.91
N THR A 101 -2.07 8.95 4.26
CA THR A 101 -1.75 8.53 5.62
C THR A 101 -0.48 7.70 5.57
N LEU A 102 0.42 7.97 6.50
CA LEU A 102 1.67 7.24 6.63
C LEU A 102 1.60 6.34 7.86
N TYR A 103 1.94 5.08 7.65
CA TYR A 103 2.06 4.09 8.72
C TYR A 103 3.51 3.69 8.86
N ILE A 104 3.97 3.56 10.09
CA ILE A 104 5.35 3.21 10.39
C ILE A 104 5.39 1.90 11.16
N ALA A 105 6.35 1.04 10.83
CA ALA A 105 6.54 -0.19 11.58
C ALA A 105 6.85 0.14 13.05
N LYS A 106 6.28 -0.63 13.98
CA LYS A 106 6.44 -0.35 15.41
C LYS A 106 7.90 -0.31 15.83
N GLU A 107 8.70 -1.24 15.36
CA GLU A 107 10.13 -1.27 15.69
C GLU A 107 10.88 -0.07 15.15
N THR A 108 10.46 0.44 13.98
CA THR A 108 11.08 1.64 13.41
C THR A 108 10.70 2.87 14.25
N ALA A 109 9.45 2.94 14.69
CA ALA A 109 9.00 4.03 15.55
C ALA A 109 9.79 4.05 16.86
N GLU A 110 10.04 2.88 17.44
CA GLU A 110 10.84 2.77 18.65
C GLU A 110 12.28 3.22 18.44
N GLN A 111 12.88 2.86 17.32
CA GLN A 111 14.22 3.29 16.98
C GLN A 111 14.32 4.81 16.88
N LEU A 112 13.33 5.44 16.26
CA LEU A 112 13.31 6.89 16.15
C LEU A 112 13.12 7.56 17.51
N ARG A 113 12.28 6.98 18.36
CA ARG A 113 12.05 7.49 19.70
C ARG A 113 13.34 7.42 20.53
N ASN A 114 14.03 6.30 20.46
CA ASN A 114 15.28 6.10 21.19
C ASN A 114 16.36 7.09 20.76
N ARG A 115 16.39 7.43 19.48
CA ARG A 115 17.33 8.44 18.98
C ARG A 115 17.04 9.83 19.55
N ARG A 116 15.78 10.14 19.79
CA ARG A 116 15.39 11.45 20.33
C ARG A 116 15.79 11.61 21.79
N ILE A 117 15.90 10.51 22.51
CA ILE A 117 16.21 10.54 23.94
C ILE A 117 17.69 10.76 24.17
N ARG A 118 18.51 10.51 23.19
CA ARG A 118 19.94 10.73 23.30
C ARG A 118 20.33 12.23 23.23
#